data_80c7201d60eabf99636f4f5104967ab8
#
_entry.id   80c7201d60eabf99636f4f5104967ab8
#
_cell.length_a   1.000
_cell.length_b   1.000
_cell.length_c   1.000
_cell.angle_alpha   90.00
_cell.angle_beta   90.00
_cell.angle_gamma   90.00
#
_symmetry.space_group_name_H-M   'P 1'
#
loop_
_entity.id
_entity.type
_entity.pdbx_description
1 polymer ?
#
loop_
_entity_poly.entity_id
_entity_poly.type
_entity_poly.pdbx_seq_one_letter_code
_entity_poly.pdbx_strand_id
1 'polypeptide(L)'
;MSRGKGEAVMKRYLVFDIGGTFIKYALMDGQNTLLERDKVVSPVDSLESLLGALEKVGKQFASRYEGVAVSMPGRIDTQNGIAHTGGAFTFIWNVPIAALIAKRLDVPVTIANDGKCAANAELNGGALAGVADGAVIVLGTGTGGGIVLDGKVRMGHTFAAGVLSLLPADFINVSKGVDNLKTDNMDSIWANAMSATGLLWRYAVRKGLPKIGHGVDGFAFFKAYDAGEPEAVEALADFARRAAAGIYAIQSVLDLQRIAIGGGISARPEVTNAIRQSVDEQFAAIPFTPFGKPEIVCCKYGNDANLIGALRFHLDYST
;
A
#
# COMPACT_ATOMS: atom_id res chain seq x y z
N MET A 1 -5.96 -54.20 -2.85
CA MET A 1 -6.07 -53.23 -1.76
C MET A 1 -5.35 -51.97 -2.18
N SER A 2 -6.07 -51.01 -2.73
CA SER A 2 -5.55 -49.72 -3.17
C SER A 2 -5.41 -48.83 -1.91
N ARG A 3 -4.16 -48.47 -1.57
CA ARG A 3 -3.90 -47.43 -0.55
C ARG A 3 -4.38 -46.12 -1.13
N GLY A 4 -5.43 -45.53 -0.55
CA GLY A 4 -5.89 -44.22 -0.87
C GLY A 4 -4.73 -43.23 -0.77
N LYS A 5 -4.53 -42.42 -1.83
CA LYS A 5 -3.69 -41.25 -1.78
C LYS A 5 -4.30 -40.32 -0.73
N GLY A 6 -3.62 -40.18 0.42
CA GLY A 6 -4.00 -39.18 1.40
C GLY A 6 -4.06 -37.81 0.72
N GLU A 7 -5.20 -37.16 0.76
CA GLU A 7 -5.32 -35.75 0.39
C GLU A 7 -4.29 -34.98 1.23
N ALA A 8 -3.35 -34.35 0.56
CA ALA A 8 -2.40 -33.47 1.23
C ALA A 8 -3.23 -32.37 1.90
N VAL A 9 -3.25 -32.35 3.23
CA VAL A 9 -3.93 -31.30 3.99
C VAL A 9 -3.33 -29.98 3.54
N MET A 10 -4.12 -29.15 2.87
CA MET A 10 -3.64 -27.83 2.40
C MET A 10 -3.26 -26.99 3.62
N LYS A 11 -2.00 -26.56 3.65
CA LYS A 11 -1.48 -25.67 4.69
C LYS A 11 -2.28 -24.38 4.71
N ARG A 12 -2.61 -23.92 5.90
CA ARG A 12 -3.35 -22.67 6.12
C ARG A 12 -2.53 -21.70 6.95
N TYR A 13 -2.77 -20.44 6.75
CA TYR A 13 -2.03 -19.34 7.37
C TYR A 13 -3.01 -18.31 7.90
N LEU A 14 -2.74 -17.76 9.06
CA LEU A 14 -3.46 -16.62 9.58
C LEU A 14 -2.72 -15.35 9.15
N VAL A 15 -3.41 -14.49 8.42
CA VAL A 15 -2.83 -13.31 7.82
C VAL A 15 -3.45 -12.07 8.43
N PHE A 16 -2.62 -11.09 8.81
CA PHE A 16 -3.04 -9.80 9.34
C PHE A 16 -2.61 -8.66 8.42
N ASP A 17 -3.50 -7.66 8.26
CA ASP A 17 -3.19 -6.36 7.69
C ASP A 17 -3.46 -5.29 8.75
N ILE A 18 -2.40 -4.80 9.39
CA ILE A 18 -2.44 -3.86 10.50
C ILE A 18 -2.50 -2.44 9.97
N GLY A 19 -3.68 -1.82 10.01
CA GLY A 19 -3.87 -0.41 9.71
C GLY A 19 -4.10 0.43 10.96
N GLY A 20 -4.04 1.75 10.85
CA GLY A 20 -4.23 2.66 11.99
C GLY A 20 -5.64 2.67 12.58
N THR A 21 -6.67 2.23 11.85
CA THR A 21 -8.06 2.21 12.32
C THR A 21 -8.55 0.78 12.61
N PHE A 22 -8.20 -0.16 11.74
CA PHE A 22 -8.60 -1.56 11.84
C PHE A 22 -7.41 -2.47 11.56
N ILE A 23 -7.37 -3.59 12.26
CA ILE A 23 -6.59 -4.78 11.89
C ILE A 23 -7.56 -5.68 11.11
N LYS A 24 -7.32 -5.84 9.82
CA LYS A 24 -8.01 -6.86 9.02
C LYS A 24 -7.28 -8.19 9.19
N TYR A 25 -7.99 -9.28 9.15
CA TYR A 25 -7.37 -10.60 9.18
C TYR A 25 -8.13 -11.61 8.33
N ALA A 26 -7.41 -12.62 7.89
CA ALA A 26 -7.97 -13.72 7.12
C ALA A 26 -7.26 -15.04 7.44
N LEU A 27 -8.03 -16.13 7.43
CA LEU A 27 -7.49 -17.48 7.26
C LEU A 27 -7.37 -17.74 5.76
N MET A 28 -6.16 -18.05 5.31
CA MET A 28 -5.87 -18.24 3.87
C MET A 28 -5.16 -19.57 3.65
N ASP A 29 -5.32 -20.14 2.46
CA ASP A 29 -4.50 -21.25 2.01
C ASP A 29 -3.22 -20.79 1.31
N GLY A 30 -2.28 -21.69 1.02
CA GLY A 30 -1.03 -21.38 0.33
C GLY A 30 -1.20 -20.92 -1.13
N GLN A 31 -2.42 -20.98 -1.68
CA GLN A 31 -2.76 -20.53 -3.03
C GLN A 31 -3.41 -19.16 -3.08
N ASN A 32 -3.40 -18.42 -1.96
CA ASN A 32 -4.01 -17.10 -1.76
C ASN A 32 -5.54 -17.09 -1.69
N THR A 33 -6.20 -18.24 -1.47
CA THR A 33 -7.63 -18.26 -1.27
C THR A 33 -7.98 -17.76 0.12
N LEU A 34 -8.83 -16.74 0.20
CA LEU A 34 -9.37 -16.25 1.47
C LEU A 34 -10.50 -17.20 1.89
N LEU A 35 -10.29 -17.96 2.97
CA LEU A 35 -11.27 -18.92 3.50
C LEU A 35 -12.25 -18.25 4.46
N GLU A 36 -11.72 -17.44 5.36
CA GLU A 36 -12.48 -16.65 6.35
C GLU A 36 -11.81 -15.29 6.51
N ARG A 37 -12.58 -14.23 6.74
CA ARG A 37 -12.04 -12.88 6.98
C ARG A 37 -12.92 -12.08 7.91
N ASP A 38 -12.29 -11.20 8.67
CA ASP A 38 -12.96 -10.20 9.51
C ASP A 38 -11.99 -9.08 9.87
N LYS A 39 -12.37 -8.17 10.75
CA LYS A 39 -11.54 -7.07 11.25
C LYS A 39 -11.85 -6.76 12.71
N VAL A 40 -10.86 -6.23 13.40
CA VAL A 40 -11.00 -5.65 14.75
C VAL A 40 -10.50 -4.21 14.76
N VAL A 41 -10.95 -3.41 15.71
CA VAL A 41 -10.42 -2.06 15.91
C VAL A 41 -8.94 -2.15 16.27
N SER A 42 -8.14 -1.29 15.66
CA SER A 42 -6.70 -1.25 15.88
C SER A 42 -6.37 -0.57 17.20
N PRO A 43 -5.73 -1.25 18.16
CA PRO A 43 -5.21 -0.59 19.35
C PRO A 43 -4.01 0.28 18.97
N VAL A 44 -4.09 1.58 19.25
CA VAL A 44 -3.05 2.56 18.95
C VAL A 44 -2.39 3.15 20.20
N ASP A 45 -2.73 2.61 21.36
CA ASP A 45 -2.29 3.07 22.68
C ASP A 45 -0.95 2.46 23.11
N SER A 46 -0.73 1.16 22.86
CA SER A 46 0.47 0.46 23.31
C SER A 46 0.81 -0.79 22.49
N LEU A 47 2.08 -1.19 22.56
CA LEU A 47 2.55 -2.44 21.97
C LEU A 47 1.83 -3.66 22.57
N GLU A 48 1.61 -3.65 23.88
CA GLU A 48 0.95 -4.75 24.57
C GLU A 48 -0.49 -4.92 24.11
N SER A 49 -1.24 -3.82 23.98
CA SER A 49 -2.61 -3.83 23.44
C SER A 49 -2.66 -4.36 22.01
N LEU A 50 -1.70 -3.94 21.17
CA LEU A 50 -1.60 -4.42 19.78
C LEU A 50 -1.34 -5.93 19.74
N LEU A 51 -0.32 -6.40 20.47
CA LEU A 51 0.01 -7.82 20.53
C LEU A 51 -1.12 -8.66 21.14
N GLY A 52 -1.81 -8.13 22.16
CA GLY A 52 -2.99 -8.77 22.77
C GLY A 52 -4.16 -8.93 21.81
N ALA A 53 -4.40 -7.93 20.93
CA ALA A 53 -5.43 -8.03 19.90
C ALA A 53 -5.10 -9.13 18.87
N LEU A 54 -3.83 -9.20 18.40
CA LEU A 54 -3.38 -10.26 17.48
C LEU A 54 -3.47 -11.65 18.15
N GLU A 55 -3.06 -11.77 19.40
CA GLU A 55 -3.16 -13.02 20.17
C GLU A 55 -4.61 -13.48 20.33
N LYS A 56 -5.52 -12.56 20.66
CA LYS A 56 -6.97 -12.86 20.79
C LYS A 56 -7.53 -13.43 19.49
N VAL A 57 -7.21 -12.82 18.35
CA VAL A 57 -7.61 -13.33 17.02
C VAL A 57 -6.94 -14.67 16.75
N GLY A 58 -5.63 -14.81 16.99
CA GLY A 58 -4.91 -16.06 16.78
C GLY A 58 -5.52 -17.24 17.55
N LYS A 59 -5.95 -17.03 18.80
CA LYS A 59 -6.62 -18.04 19.62
C LYS A 59 -7.99 -18.48 19.07
N GLN A 60 -8.71 -17.60 18.35
CA GLN A 60 -9.98 -17.99 17.70
C GLN A 60 -9.77 -19.00 16.58
N PHE A 61 -8.59 -18.99 15.96
CA PHE A 61 -8.20 -19.90 14.88
C PHE A 61 -7.22 -21.00 15.34
N ALA A 62 -7.04 -21.20 16.64
CA ALA A 62 -6.09 -22.18 17.17
C ALA A 62 -6.19 -23.54 16.46
N SER A 63 -5.06 -24.17 16.18
CA SER A 63 -4.93 -25.44 15.46
C SER A 63 -5.42 -25.42 13.99
N ARG A 64 -5.74 -24.26 13.42
CA ARG A 64 -6.25 -24.14 12.06
C ARG A 64 -5.24 -23.50 11.10
N TYR A 65 -4.08 -23.05 11.58
CA TYR A 65 -3.02 -22.45 10.79
C TYR A 65 -1.63 -22.94 11.22
N GLU A 66 -0.67 -22.92 10.32
CA GLU A 66 0.71 -23.38 10.56
C GLU A 66 1.71 -22.22 10.64
N GLY A 67 1.28 -21.00 10.32
CA GLY A 67 2.12 -19.81 10.33
C GLY A 67 1.28 -18.54 10.26
N VAL A 68 1.93 -17.42 10.57
CA VAL A 68 1.32 -16.09 10.59
C VAL A 68 2.08 -15.14 9.67
N ALA A 69 1.35 -14.46 8.80
CA ALA A 69 1.87 -13.40 7.97
C ALA A 69 1.28 -12.04 8.36
N VAL A 70 2.08 -11.00 8.42
CA VAL A 70 1.64 -9.68 8.85
C VAL A 70 2.08 -8.59 7.87
N SER A 71 1.10 -7.87 7.34
CA SER A 71 1.27 -6.58 6.70
C SER A 71 1.15 -5.48 7.75
N MET A 72 2.07 -4.52 7.79
CA MET A 72 2.00 -3.39 8.73
C MET A 72 2.69 -2.15 8.18
N PRO A 73 2.29 -0.95 8.63
CA PRO A 73 2.95 0.28 8.21
C PRO A 73 4.33 0.43 8.83
N GLY A 74 5.16 1.26 8.21
CA GLY A 74 6.48 1.61 8.71
C GLY A 74 7.62 0.95 7.97
N ARG A 75 8.83 1.14 8.49
CA ARG A 75 10.06 0.56 7.96
C ARG A 75 10.29 -0.81 8.59
N ILE A 76 10.13 -1.86 7.80
CA ILE A 76 10.11 -3.24 8.26
C ILE A 76 11.27 -4.03 7.67
N ASP A 77 12.09 -4.59 8.54
CA ASP A 77 13.07 -5.62 8.20
C ASP A 77 12.35 -6.98 8.19
N THR A 78 11.90 -7.36 7.02
CA THR A 78 11.17 -8.62 6.82
C THR A 78 12.04 -9.84 7.11
N GLN A 79 13.35 -9.75 6.83
CA GLN A 79 14.30 -10.85 7.00
C GLN A 79 14.51 -11.20 8.48
N ASN A 80 14.65 -10.17 9.33
CA ASN A 80 14.88 -10.34 10.77
C ASN A 80 13.63 -10.18 11.62
N GLY A 81 12.48 -9.85 11.01
CA GLY A 81 11.20 -9.69 11.71
C GLY A 81 11.14 -8.47 12.63
N ILE A 82 11.89 -7.39 12.28
CA ILE A 82 12.01 -6.18 13.11
C ILE A 82 11.25 -5.03 12.46
N ALA A 83 10.38 -4.38 13.24
CA ALA A 83 9.76 -3.12 12.86
C ALA A 83 10.65 -1.96 13.38
N HIS A 84 11.37 -1.29 12.48
CA HIS A 84 12.19 -0.13 12.83
C HIS A 84 11.33 1.09 13.14
N THR A 85 10.18 1.23 12.48
CA THR A 85 9.15 2.22 12.79
C THR A 85 7.78 1.58 12.56
N GLY A 86 6.72 2.13 13.16
CA GLY A 86 5.37 1.59 13.07
C GLY A 86 4.37 2.48 12.32
N GLY A 87 4.82 3.54 11.63
CA GLY A 87 3.90 4.50 11.02
C GLY A 87 3.01 5.18 12.07
N ALA A 88 1.72 4.92 12.04
CA ALA A 88 0.77 5.47 13.02
C ALA A 88 0.97 4.93 14.46
N PHE A 89 1.68 3.82 14.62
CA PHE A 89 1.99 3.21 15.92
C PHE A 89 3.30 3.78 16.47
N THR A 90 3.23 4.95 17.10
CA THR A 90 4.39 5.72 17.55
C THR A 90 5.22 5.02 18.62
N PHE A 91 4.66 4.01 19.30
CA PHE A 91 5.34 3.18 20.29
C PHE A 91 6.23 2.08 19.66
N ILE A 92 6.20 1.90 18.34
CA ILE A 92 7.04 0.93 17.64
C ILE A 92 8.32 1.60 17.16
N TRP A 93 9.43 1.25 17.82
CA TRP A 93 10.77 1.69 17.44
C TRP A 93 11.79 0.56 17.67
N ASN A 94 12.32 -0.02 16.58
CA ASN A 94 13.25 -1.17 16.62
C ASN A 94 12.72 -2.36 17.43
N VAL A 95 11.44 -2.72 17.23
CA VAL A 95 10.77 -3.79 17.97
C VAL A 95 10.80 -5.08 17.16
N PRO A 96 11.22 -6.25 17.74
CA PRO A 96 11.21 -7.55 17.07
C PRO A 96 9.79 -8.14 17.04
N ILE A 97 8.90 -7.50 16.28
CA ILE A 97 7.45 -7.80 16.25
C ILE A 97 7.19 -9.26 15.89
N ALA A 98 7.90 -9.82 14.89
CA ALA A 98 7.69 -11.21 14.48
C ALA A 98 7.97 -12.18 15.63
N ALA A 99 9.07 -12.00 16.35
CA ALA A 99 9.43 -12.85 17.49
C ALA A 99 8.42 -12.71 18.65
N LEU A 100 7.91 -11.49 18.90
CA LEU A 100 6.91 -11.27 19.95
C LEU A 100 5.57 -11.93 19.62
N ILE A 101 5.12 -11.90 18.36
CA ILE A 101 3.91 -12.59 17.91
C ILE A 101 4.15 -14.11 17.93
N ALA A 102 5.28 -14.59 17.43
CA ALA A 102 5.62 -16.01 17.40
C ALA A 102 5.62 -16.62 18.82
N LYS A 103 6.15 -15.90 19.81
CA LYS A 103 6.13 -16.33 21.23
C LYS A 103 4.71 -16.48 21.77
N ARG A 104 3.73 -15.71 21.29
CA ARG A 104 2.34 -15.75 21.78
C ARG A 104 1.48 -16.80 21.08
N LEU A 105 1.78 -17.06 19.81
CA LEU A 105 0.96 -17.94 18.96
C LEU A 105 1.59 -19.30 18.69
N ASP A 106 2.86 -19.49 19.08
CA ASP A 106 3.64 -20.72 18.94
C ASP A 106 3.72 -21.23 17.47
N VAL A 107 3.90 -20.30 16.53
CA VAL A 107 4.04 -20.58 15.09
C VAL A 107 5.04 -19.64 14.46
N PRO A 108 5.62 -20.00 13.29
CA PRO A 108 6.45 -19.08 12.50
C PRO A 108 5.69 -17.81 12.08
N VAL A 109 6.36 -16.66 12.17
CA VAL A 109 5.76 -15.35 11.84
C VAL A 109 6.67 -14.57 10.89
N THR A 110 6.09 -14.00 9.86
CA THR A 110 6.76 -13.04 8.96
C THR A 110 6.01 -11.71 8.99
N ILE A 111 6.74 -10.61 9.03
CA ILE A 111 6.19 -9.25 8.93
C ILE A 111 6.75 -8.53 7.71
N ALA A 112 5.93 -7.71 7.04
CA ALA A 112 6.37 -6.90 5.91
C ALA A 112 5.65 -5.54 5.88
N ASN A 113 6.26 -4.57 5.18
CA ASN A 113 5.63 -3.27 4.98
C ASN A 113 4.39 -3.38 4.07
N ASP A 114 3.33 -2.66 4.37
CA ASP A 114 2.03 -2.65 3.67
C ASP A 114 2.14 -2.33 2.17
N GLY A 115 2.87 -1.29 1.79
CA GLY A 115 3.09 -0.95 0.38
C GLY A 115 3.89 -2.02 -0.37
N LYS A 116 4.86 -2.66 0.30
CA LYS A 116 5.59 -3.80 -0.26
C LYS A 116 4.73 -5.06 -0.36
N CYS A 117 3.83 -5.27 0.60
CA CYS A 117 2.83 -6.34 0.49
C CYS A 117 1.93 -6.12 -0.72
N ALA A 118 1.43 -4.90 -0.95
CA ALA A 118 0.64 -4.60 -2.14
C ALA A 118 1.44 -4.91 -3.44
N ALA A 119 2.71 -4.50 -3.51
CA ALA A 119 3.56 -4.80 -4.66
C ALA A 119 3.82 -6.31 -4.84
N ASN A 120 4.03 -7.05 -3.75
CA ASN A 120 4.24 -8.50 -3.79
C ASN A 120 2.98 -9.26 -4.24
N ALA A 121 1.80 -8.81 -3.83
CA ALA A 121 0.54 -9.36 -4.31
C ALA A 121 0.38 -9.16 -5.82
N GLU A 122 0.59 -7.94 -6.30
CA GLU A 122 0.43 -7.61 -7.71
C GLU A 122 1.48 -8.31 -8.60
N LEU A 123 2.68 -8.55 -8.10
CA LEU A 123 3.72 -9.34 -8.76
C LEU A 123 3.30 -10.82 -8.87
N ASN A 124 2.72 -11.38 -7.82
CA ASN A 124 2.36 -12.81 -7.73
C ASN A 124 0.93 -13.09 -8.21
N GLY A 125 0.62 -12.74 -9.45
CA GLY A 125 -0.64 -13.05 -10.13
C GLY A 125 -1.61 -11.87 -10.24
N GLY A 126 -1.17 -10.66 -9.92
CA GLY A 126 -1.89 -9.41 -10.11
C GLY A 126 -1.49 -8.64 -11.37
N ALA A 127 -1.58 -7.33 -11.31
CA ALA A 127 -1.32 -6.42 -12.43
C ALA A 127 0.15 -6.36 -12.85
N LEU A 128 1.09 -6.80 -12.01
CA LEU A 128 2.52 -6.91 -12.32
C LEU A 128 2.96 -8.34 -12.63
N ALA A 129 2.03 -9.28 -12.81
CA ALA A 129 2.40 -10.66 -13.18
C ALA A 129 3.18 -10.69 -14.49
N GLY A 130 4.35 -11.35 -14.49
CA GLY A 130 5.24 -11.45 -15.65
C GLY A 130 6.03 -10.18 -15.98
N VAL A 131 5.98 -9.15 -15.12
CA VAL A 131 6.75 -7.92 -15.25
C VAL A 131 8.05 -8.05 -14.45
N ALA A 132 9.19 -7.77 -15.07
CA ALA A 132 10.48 -7.78 -14.39
C ALA A 132 10.68 -6.50 -13.56
N ASP A 133 10.39 -5.34 -14.16
CA ASP A 133 10.58 -4.04 -13.54
C ASP A 133 9.27 -3.25 -13.54
N GLY A 134 8.75 -3.00 -12.36
CA GLY A 134 7.46 -2.34 -12.17
C GLY A 134 7.32 -1.66 -10.83
N ALA A 135 6.21 -0.98 -10.61
CA ALA A 135 5.87 -0.39 -9.32
C ALA A 135 4.38 -0.48 -9.03
N VAL A 136 4.04 -0.49 -7.75
CA VAL A 136 2.68 -0.25 -7.25
C VAL A 136 2.66 1.09 -6.55
N ILE A 137 1.67 1.93 -6.88
CA ILE A 137 1.36 3.18 -6.19
C ILE A 137 -0.01 3.02 -5.53
N VAL A 138 -0.05 3.10 -4.21
CA VAL A 138 -1.28 2.93 -3.40
C VAL A 138 -1.80 4.29 -2.96
N LEU A 139 -2.96 4.69 -3.47
CA LEU A 139 -3.63 5.97 -3.19
C LEU A 139 -4.62 5.79 -2.03
N GLY A 140 -4.11 5.84 -0.82
CA GLY A 140 -4.87 5.75 0.45
C GLY A 140 -5.01 7.10 1.14
N THR A 141 -5.16 7.11 2.48
CA THR A 141 -5.09 8.34 3.31
C THR A 141 -3.78 9.07 3.09
N GLY A 142 -2.69 8.33 2.98
CA GLY A 142 -1.41 8.75 2.43
C GLY A 142 -1.13 8.03 1.12
N THR A 143 0.09 8.18 0.58
CA THR A 143 0.56 7.43 -0.58
C THR A 143 1.50 6.33 -0.13
N GLY A 144 1.16 5.08 -0.44
CA GLY A 144 2.05 3.93 -0.24
C GLY A 144 2.60 3.43 -1.57
N GLY A 145 3.41 2.38 -1.51
CA GLY A 145 3.85 1.69 -2.71
C GLY A 145 4.99 0.72 -2.50
N GLY A 146 5.38 0.10 -3.59
CA GLY A 146 6.52 -0.80 -3.65
C GLY A 146 7.07 -0.86 -5.06
N ILE A 147 8.37 -1.07 -5.16
CA ILE A 147 9.10 -1.18 -6.41
C ILE A 147 9.49 -2.64 -6.61
N VAL A 148 9.29 -3.13 -7.82
CA VAL A 148 9.73 -4.44 -8.29
C VAL A 148 10.88 -4.23 -9.28
N LEU A 149 12.01 -4.88 -9.05
CA LEU A 149 13.15 -4.93 -9.96
C LEU A 149 13.62 -6.37 -10.08
N ASP A 150 13.96 -6.79 -11.30
CA ASP A 150 14.37 -8.17 -11.60
C ASP A 150 13.35 -9.22 -11.11
N GLY A 151 12.05 -8.93 -11.20
CA GLY A 151 10.97 -9.81 -10.75
C GLY A 151 10.89 -9.98 -9.23
N LYS A 152 11.46 -9.07 -8.44
CA LYS A 152 11.44 -9.12 -6.97
C LYS A 152 11.10 -7.77 -6.36
N VAL A 153 10.35 -7.79 -5.26
CA VAL A 153 10.10 -6.56 -4.50
C VAL A 153 11.39 -6.03 -3.91
N ARG A 154 11.73 -4.79 -4.25
CA ARG A 154 12.96 -4.15 -3.78
C ARG A 154 12.83 -3.69 -2.32
N MET A 155 13.61 -4.27 -1.43
CA MET A 155 13.62 -3.92 -0.01
C MET A 155 14.44 -2.67 0.28
N GLY A 156 15.57 -2.49 -0.43
CA GLY A 156 16.55 -1.41 -0.20
C GLY A 156 17.51 -1.70 0.96
N HIS A 157 18.58 -0.91 1.05
CA HIS A 157 19.61 -1.07 2.06
C HIS A 157 19.09 -0.97 3.50
N THR A 158 18.14 -0.05 3.73
CA THR A 158 17.53 0.19 5.04
C THR A 158 16.05 -0.22 5.08
N PHE A 159 15.61 -1.11 4.18
CA PHE A 159 14.22 -1.55 4.03
C PHE A 159 13.24 -0.43 3.61
N ALA A 160 13.75 0.71 3.12
CA ALA A 160 12.95 1.88 2.76
C ALA A 160 12.79 2.10 1.25
N ALA A 161 13.25 1.17 0.39
CA ALA A 161 13.01 1.32 -1.04
C ALA A 161 11.50 1.32 -1.34
N GLY A 162 11.07 2.17 -2.26
CA GLY A 162 9.64 2.27 -2.63
C GLY A 162 8.75 2.94 -1.58
N VAL A 163 9.30 3.62 -0.58
CA VAL A 163 8.54 4.50 0.32
C VAL A 163 8.15 5.76 -0.43
N LEU A 164 7.18 5.62 -1.35
CA LEU A 164 6.75 6.68 -2.27
C LEU A 164 6.11 7.87 -1.56
N SER A 165 5.63 7.68 -0.34
CA SER A 165 5.08 8.76 0.48
C SER A 165 6.03 9.94 0.66
N LEU A 166 7.34 9.67 0.69
CA LEU A 166 8.37 10.70 0.88
C LEU A 166 8.95 11.23 -0.43
N LEU A 167 8.45 10.78 -1.59
CA LEU A 167 8.87 11.35 -2.87
C LEU A 167 8.55 12.85 -2.89
N PRO A 168 9.53 13.71 -3.20
CA PRO A 168 9.29 15.14 -3.30
C PRO A 168 8.26 15.48 -4.36
N ALA A 169 7.26 16.27 -4.01
CA ALA A 169 6.37 16.93 -4.96
C ALA A 169 6.81 18.38 -5.18
N ASP A 170 7.52 18.95 -4.20
CA ASP A 170 8.26 20.22 -4.30
C ASP A 170 9.68 19.98 -3.77
N PHE A 171 10.66 19.97 -4.68
CA PHE A 171 12.05 19.68 -4.36
C PHE A 171 12.72 20.70 -3.45
N ILE A 172 12.19 21.92 -3.35
CA ILE A 172 12.75 22.99 -2.48
C ILE A 172 12.21 22.88 -1.06
N ASN A 173 10.95 22.49 -0.91
CA ASN A 173 10.25 22.53 0.38
C ASN A 173 9.99 21.14 0.99
N VAL A 174 10.79 20.14 0.67
CA VAL A 174 10.63 18.75 1.15
C VAL A 174 10.54 18.69 2.69
N SER A 175 11.43 19.39 3.39
CA SER A 175 11.47 19.41 4.86
C SER A 175 10.18 19.95 5.50
N LYS A 176 9.52 20.89 4.84
CA LYS A 176 8.24 21.45 5.31
C LYS A 176 7.08 20.46 5.19
N GLY A 177 7.22 19.43 4.35
CA GLY A 177 6.19 18.39 4.19
C GLY A 177 6.21 17.31 5.23
N VAL A 178 7.38 17.01 5.78
CA VAL A 178 7.55 15.97 6.80
C VAL A 178 7.00 16.43 8.15
N ASP A 179 7.20 17.70 8.50
CA ASP A 179 6.69 18.28 9.75
C ASP A 179 5.19 18.60 9.69
N ASN A 180 4.56 18.54 8.53
CA ASN A 180 3.33 19.26 8.24
C ASN A 180 2.19 18.41 7.67
N LEU A 181 1.94 17.22 8.21
CA LEU A 181 0.59 16.62 8.16
C LEU A 181 -0.48 17.56 8.77
N LYS A 182 -0.05 18.68 9.37
CA LYS A 182 -0.87 19.71 10.03
C LYS A 182 -0.87 21.05 9.34
N THR A 183 -0.11 21.28 8.26
CA THR A 183 0.02 22.62 7.67
C THR A 183 -0.43 22.71 6.22
N ASP A 184 -0.58 23.95 5.79
CA ASP A 184 -1.08 24.42 4.50
C ASP A 184 -0.32 23.94 3.25
N ASN A 185 0.78 23.20 3.39
CA ASN A 185 1.61 22.76 2.27
C ASN A 185 1.37 21.31 1.88
N MET A 186 0.19 21.07 1.29
CA MET A 186 -0.20 19.73 0.77
C MET A 186 0.60 19.29 -0.44
N ASP A 187 1.45 20.14 -1.01
CA ASP A 187 2.16 19.89 -2.25
C ASP A 187 3.66 19.56 -2.09
N SER A 188 4.16 19.40 -0.86
CA SER A 188 5.60 19.21 -0.62
C SER A 188 6.08 17.77 -0.84
N ILE A 189 5.29 16.79 -0.43
CA ILE A 189 5.59 15.35 -0.59
C ILE A 189 4.37 14.56 -1.08
N TRP A 190 4.63 13.40 -1.66
CA TRP A 190 3.57 12.56 -2.22
C TRP A 190 2.55 12.07 -1.17
N ALA A 191 2.95 11.84 0.07
CA ALA A 191 2.02 11.48 1.14
C ALA A 191 0.81 12.43 1.21
N ASN A 192 1.04 13.71 0.96
CA ASN A 192 0.02 14.75 0.95
C ASN A 192 -0.52 14.98 -0.46
N ALA A 193 0.39 15.23 -1.43
CA ALA A 193 0.03 15.66 -2.78
C ALA A 193 -0.75 14.57 -3.56
N MET A 194 -0.36 13.30 -3.39
CA MET A 194 -0.81 12.17 -4.22
C MET A 194 -1.66 11.15 -3.44
N SER A 195 -2.30 11.57 -2.36
CA SER A 195 -3.20 10.74 -1.57
C SER A 195 -4.68 11.04 -1.86
N ALA A 196 -5.57 10.17 -1.38
CA ALA A 196 -6.99 10.48 -1.35
C ALA A 196 -7.26 11.79 -0.59
N THR A 197 -6.58 11.99 0.54
CA THR A 197 -6.65 13.25 1.31
C THR A 197 -6.24 14.46 0.47
N GLY A 198 -5.17 14.33 -0.33
CA GLY A 198 -4.72 15.40 -1.23
C GLY A 198 -5.71 15.73 -2.34
N LEU A 199 -6.37 14.73 -2.92
CA LEU A 199 -7.43 14.95 -3.90
C LEU A 199 -8.61 15.72 -3.31
N LEU A 200 -9.10 15.27 -2.14
CA LEU A 200 -10.23 15.91 -1.45
C LEU A 200 -9.90 17.34 -1.01
N TRP A 201 -8.67 17.56 -0.55
CA TRP A 201 -8.18 18.89 -0.21
C TRP A 201 -8.19 19.84 -1.42
N ARG A 202 -7.73 19.39 -2.59
CA ARG A 202 -7.74 20.19 -3.84
C ARG A 202 -9.15 20.60 -4.24
N TYR A 203 -10.09 19.70 -4.11
CA TYR A 203 -11.49 19.99 -4.36
C TYR A 203 -12.03 21.00 -3.34
N ALA A 204 -11.80 20.78 -2.04
CA ALA A 204 -12.26 21.68 -0.99
C ALA A 204 -11.73 23.11 -1.16
N VAL A 205 -10.45 23.26 -1.49
CA VAL A 205 -9.83 24.57 -1.76
C VAL A 205 -10.49 25.27 -2.95
N ARG A 206 -10.77 24.57 -4.03
CA ARG A 206 -11.46 25.12 -5.22
C ARG A 206 -12.88 25.57 -4.90
N LYS A 207 -13.54 24.87 -3.97
CA LYS A 207 -14.88 25.24 -3.47
C LYS A 207 -14.85 26.40 -2.47
N GLY A 208 -13.69 26.93 -2.12
CA GLY A 208 -13.58 27.96 -1.07
C GLY A 208 -13.86 27.43 0.34
N LEU A 209 -13.80 26.11 0.56
CA LEU A 209 -13.96 25.49 1.88
C LEU A 209 -12.68 25.60 2.71
N PRO A 210 -12.76 25.46 4.06
CA PRO A 210 -11.57 25.45 4.91
C PRO A 210 -10.56 24.42 4.44
N LYS A 211 -9.28 24.74 4.47
CA LYS A 211 -8.19 23.81 4.09
C LYS A 211 -8.10 22.58 5.01
N ILE A 212 -8.48 22.74 6.27
CA ILE A 212 -8.52 21.68 7.29
C ILE A 212 -9.95 21.58 7.80
N GLY A 213 -10.41 20.34 8.04
CA GLY A 213 -11.78 20.10 8.54
C GLY A 213 -12.88 20.44 7.54
N HIS A 214 -12.61 20.37 6.22
CA HIS A 214 -13.55 20.71 5.15
C HIS A 214 -14.77 19.77 5.07
N GLY A 215 -14.75 18.62 5.76
CA GLY A 215 -15.88 17.68 5.80
C GLY A 215 -16.18 16.94 4.50
N VAL A 216 -15.38 17.13 3.46
CA VAL A 216 -15.54 16.41 2.17
C VAL A 216 -14.95 15.02 2.30
N ASP A 217 -15.73 14.00 1.95
CA ASP A 217 -15.27 12.63 1.80
C ASP A 217 -15.22 12.20 0.32
N GLY A 218 -14.74 10.99 0.08
CA GLY A 218 -14.63 10.44 -1.27
C GLY A 218 -15.99 10.30 -1.98
N PHE A 219 -17.06 10.01 -1.25
CA PHE A 219 -18.38 9.87 -1.82
C PHE A 219 -18.92 11.21 -2.29
N ALA A 220 -18.78 12.26 -1.47
CA ALA A 220 -19.18 13.62 -1.83
C ALA A 220 -18.39 14.14 -3.04
N PHE A 221 -17.08 13.91 -3.06
CA PHE A 221 -16.22 14.28 -4.19
C PHE A 221 -16.65 13.60 -5.50
N PHE A 222 -16.79 12.27 -5.51
CA PHE A 222 -17.15 11.56 -6.73
C PHE A 222 -18.58 11.83 -7.17
N LYS A 223 -19.51 12.13 -6.25
CA LYS A 223 -20.85 12.62 -6.61
C LYS A 223 -20.80 13.95 -7.36
N ALA A 224 -19.95 14.89 -6.91
CA ALA A 224 -19.74 16.16 -7.58
C ALA A 224 -19.06 15.97 -8.95
N TYR A 225 -18.06 15.09 -9.02
CA TYR A 225 -17.38 14.74 -10.27
C TYR A 225 -18.36 14.15 -11.31
N ASP A 226 -19.21 13.19 -10.91
CA ASP A 226 -20.21 12.56 -11.77
C ASP A 226 -21.29 13.57 -12.26
N ALA A 227 -21.55 14.61 -11.47
CA ALA A 227 -22.42 15.71 -11.86
C ALA A 227 -21.72 16.73 -12.81
N GLY A 228 -20.45 16.54 -13.13
CA GLY A 228 -19.70 17.45 -13.99
C GLY A 228 -19.32 18.78 -13.32
N GLU A 229 -19.27 18.82 -11.98
CA GLU A 229 -18.90 20.03 -11.26
C GLU A 229 -17.47 20.46 -11.59
N PRO A 230 -17.26 21.70 -12.09
CA PRO A 230 -15.96 22.13 -12.59
C PRO A 230 -14.82 21.99 -11.58
N GLU A 231 -15.09 22.31 -10.30
CA GLU A 231 -14.09 22.21 -9.23
C GLU A 231 -13.65 20.77 -8.94
N ALA A 232 -14.56 19.79 -9.12
CA ALA A 232 -14.23 18.38 -8.94
C ALA A 232 -13.43 17.85 -10.15
N VAL A 233 -13.86 18.21 -11.36
CA VAL A 233 -13.16 17.83 -12.62
C VAL A 233 -11.73 18.40 -12.62
N GLU A 234 -11.58 19.69 -12.29
CA GLU A 234 -10.27 20.34 -12.23
C GLU A 234 -9.38 19.79 -11.10
N ALA A 235 -9.96 19.43 -9.95
CA ALA A 235 -9.22 18.82 -8.84
C ALA A 235 -8.64 17.47 -9.26
N LEU A 236 -9.40 16.62 -9.96
CA LEU A 236 -8.89 15.35 -10.45
C LEU A 236 -7.83 15.54 -11.54
N ALA A 237 -8.04 16.50 -12.46
CA ALA A 237 -7.06 16.80 -13.50
C ALA A 237 -5.72 17.31 -12.93
N ASP A 238 -5.75 18.20 -11.91
CA ASP A 238 -4.55 18.67 -11.23
C ASP A 238 -3.85 17.53 -10.48
N PHE A 239 -4.61 16.70 -9.79
CA PHE A 239 -4.09 15.50 -9.10
C PHE A 239 -3.38 14.57 -10.10
N ALA A 240 -3.98 14.32 -11.26
CA ALA A 240 -3.44 13.44 -12.29
C ALA A 240 -2.14 13.99 -12.91
N ARG A 241 -2.07 15.30 -13.18
CA ARG A 241 -0.83 15.95 -13.67
C ARG A 241 0.32 15.81 -12.67
N ARG A 242 0.05 15.95 -11.37
CA ARG A 242 1.06 15.76 -10.32
C ARG A 242 1.51 14.31 -10.21
N ALA A 243 0.58 13.37 -10.38
CA ALA A 243 0.91 11.94 -10.47
C ALA A 243 1.86 11.69 -11.65
N ALA A 244 1.54 12.21 -12.83
CA ALA A 244 2.34 12.06 -14.03
C ALA A 244 3.76 12.61 -13.84
N ALA A 245 3.90 13.79 -13.21
CA ALA A 245 5.21 14.37 -12.92
C ALA A 245 6.09 13.47 -12.04
N GLY A 246 5.52 12.91 -10.97
CA GLY A 246 6.27 12.00 -10.11
C GLY A 246 6.50 10.63 -10.73
N ILE A 247 5.55 10.12 -11.54
CA ILE A 247 5.75 8.90 -12.34
C ILE A 247 6.91 9.12 -13.33
N TYR A 248 6.99 10.28 -13.96
CA TYR A 248 8.13 10.63 -14.82
C TYR A 248 9.46 10.63 -14.05
N ALA A 249 9.48 11.18 -12.83
CA ALA A 249 10.68 11.15 -11.98
C ALA A 249 11.10 9.72 -11.59
N ILE A 250 10.14 8.85 -11.24
CA ILE A 250 10.40 7.44 -10.97
C ILE A 250 10.92 6.75 -12.23
N GLN A 251 10.30 7.01 -13.38
CA GLN A 251 10.64 6.41 -14.66
C GLN A 251 12.06 6.78 -15.12
N SER A 252 12.46 8.03 -14.92
CA SER A 252 13.80 8.50 -15.29
C SER A 252 14.94 7.84 -14.49
N VAL A 253 14.61 7.23 -13.36
CA VAL A 253 15.59 6.56 -12.47
C VAL A 253 15.56 5.04 -12.63
N LEU A 254 14.37 4.46 -12.88
CA LEU A 254 14.16 3.01 -12.78
C LEU A 254 13.82 2.33 -14.11
N ASP A 255 13.39 3.10 -15.14
CA ASP A 255 13.00 2.58 -16.47
C ASP A 255 12.05 1.38 -16.40
N LEU A 256 10.91 1.59 -15.74
CA LEU A 256 9.93 0.55 -15.44
C LEU A 256 9.06 0.19 -16.67
N GLN A 257 8.68 -1.08 -16.79
CA GLN A 257 7.76 -1.57 -17.82
C GLN A 257 6.30 -1.17 -17.50
N ARG A 258 5.92 -1.23 -16.20
CA ARG A 258 4.52 -1.04 -15.78
C ARG A 258 4.42 -0.44 -14.38
N ILE A 259 3.43 0.43 -14.21
CA ILE A 259 3.06 1.00 -12.91
C ILE A 259 1.57 0.70 -12.64
N ALA A 260 1.29 0.00 -11.54
CA ALA A 260 -0.07 -0.34 -11.13
C ALA A 260 -0.56 0.64 -10.05
N ILE A 261 -1.75 1.21 -10.26
CA ILE A 261 -2.38 2.17 -9.36
C ILE A 261 -3.41 1.45 -8.51
N GLY A 262 -3.24 1.49 -7.18
CA GLY A 262 -4.11 0.87 -6.19
C GLY A 262 -4.60 1.87 -5.13
N GLY A 263 -5.25 1.34 -4.09
CA GLY A 263 -5.81 2.12 -2.99
C GLY A 263 -7.28 2.48 -3.18
N GLY A 264 -7.89 3.04 -2.13
CA GLY A 264 -9.35 3.20 -2.07
C GLY A 264 -9.95 4.01 -3.22
N ILE A 265 -9.31 5.11 -3.61
CA ILE A 265 -9.83 5.97 -4.70
C ILE A 265 -9.63 5.38 -6.09
N SER A 266 -8.70 4.44 -6.27
CA SER A 266 -8.47 3.76 -7.56
C SER A 266 -9.58 2.76 -7.92
N ALA A 267 -10.49 2.45 -6.99
CA ALA A 267 -11.72 1.73 -7.28
C ALA A 267 -12.61 2.49 -8.31
N ARG A 268 -12.41 3.80 -8.45
CA ARG A 268 -13.00 4.63 -9.50
C ARG A 268 -12.06 4.65 -10.71
N PRO A 269 -12.44 4.03 -11.85
CA PRO A 269 -11.61 3.95 -13.06
C PRO A 269 -11.16 5.32 -13.57
N GLU A 270 -11.95 6.36 -13.33
CA GLU A 270 -11.66 7.74 -13.73
C GLU A 270 -10.33 8.23 -13.15
N VAL A 271 -9.96 7.80 -11.92
CA VAL A 271 -8.70 8.19 -11.30
C VAL A 271 -7.51 7.63 -12.07
N THR A 272 -7.50 6.32 -12.33
CA THR A 272 -6.40 5.70 -13.10
C THR A 272 -6.39 6.17 -14.55
N ASN A 273 -7.55 6.40 -15.16
CA ASN A 273 -7.64 6.92 -16.53
C ASN A 273 -7.09 8.35 -16.63
N ALA A 274 -7.43 9.24 -15.68
CA ALA A 274 -6.88 10.59 -15.63
C ALA A 274 -5.35 10.59 -15.44
N ILE A 275 -4.82 9.72 -14.57
CA ILE A 275 -3.37 9.55 -14.40
C ILE A 275 -2.72 9.07 -15.70
N ARG A 276 -3.29 8.04 -16.35
CA ARG A 276 -2.78 7.50 -17.62
C ARG A 276 -2.74 8.57 -18.69
N GLN A 277 -3.84 9.30 -18.87
CA GLN A 277 -3.92 10.39 -19.82
C GLN A 277 -2.86 11.46 -19.54
N SER A 278 -2.69 11.88 -18.30
CA SER A 278 -1.67 12.88 -17.94
C SER A 278 -0.24 12.38 -18.17
N VAL A 279 0.03 11.09 -17.97
CA VAL A 279 1.31 10.47 -18.32
C VAL A 279 1.51 10.48 -19.83
N ASP A 280 0.49 10.11 -20.61
CA ASP A 280 0.55 10.15 -22.09
C ASP A 280 0.83 11.55 -22.61
N GLU A 281 0.13 12.55 -22.09
CA GLU A 281 0.32 13.97 -22.45
C GLU A 281 1.72 14.47 -22.10
N GLN A 282 2.23 14.13 -20.92
CA GLN A 282 3.56 14.54 -20.48
C GLN A 282 4.67 13.92 -21.34
N PHE A 283 4.58 12.63 -21.65
CA PHE A 283 5.57 11.97 -22.53
C PHE A 283 5.50 12.49 -23.95
N ALA A 284 4.30 12.80 -24.47
CA ALA A 284 4.13 13.39 -25.80
C ALA A 284 4.69 14.83 -25.90
N ALA A 285 4.65 15.58 -24.80
CA ALA A 285 5.17 16.95 -24.75
C ALA A 285 6.71 17.03 -24.69
N ILE A 286 7.39 15.94 -24.34
CA ILE A 286 8.85 15.88 -24.27
C ILE A 286 9.38 15.29 -25.56
N PRO A 287 10.09 16.07 -26.41
CA PRO A 287 10.46 15.63 -27.76
C PRO A 287 11.46 14.48 -27.81
N PHE A 288 12.17 14.26 -26.72
CA PHE A 288 13.13 13.18 -26.58
C PHE A 288 13.23 12.70 -25.14
N THR A 289 13.01 11.40 -24.92
CA THR A 289 13.31 10.71 -23.65
C THR A 289 14.18 9.49 -23.96
N PRO A 290 15.24 9.24 -23.19
CA PRO A 290 16.09 8.06 -23.38
C PRO A 290 15.46 6.77 -22.85
N PHE A 291 14.34 6.86 -22.16
CA PHE A 291 13.59 5.75 -21.54
C PHE A 291 12.17 5.68 -22.08
N GLY A 292 11.57 4.49 -22.00
CA GLY A 292 10.21 4.24 -22.45
C GLY A 292 9.15 4.83 -21.51
N LYS A 293 7.95 5.04 -22.04
CA LYS A 293 6.77 5.37 -21.23
C LYS A 293 6.29 4.09 -20.54
N PRO A 294 6.07 4.08 -19.21
CA PRO A 294 5.54 2.90 -18.52
C PRO A 294 4.05 2.68 -18.84
N GLU A 295 3.62 1.45 -18.87
CA GLU A 295 2.19 1.12 -18.91
C GLU A 295 1.53 1.46 -17.58
N ILE A 296 0.45 2.23 -17.59
CA ILE A 296 -0.33 2.58 -16.39
C ILE A 296 -1.58 1.70 -16.31
N VAL A 297 -1.69 0.89 -15.26
CA VAL A 297 -2.80 -0.05 -15.06
C VAL A 297 -3.42 0.08 -13.66
N CYS A 298 -4.62 -0.49 -13.46
CA CYS A 298 -5.19 -0.64 -12.12
C CYS A 298 -4.62 -1.89 -11.44
N CYS A 299 -4.43 -1.83 -10.12
CA CYS A 299 -4.17 -3.01 -9.29
C CYS A 299 -5.35 -3.99 -9.37
N LYS A 300 -5.02 -5.28 -9.30
CA LYS A 300 -6.01 -6.36 -9.37
C LYS A 300 -6.68 -6.64 -8.03
N TYR A 301 -5.91 -6.66 -6.95
CA TYR A 301 -6.37 -7.22 -5.67
C TYR A 301 -7.05 -6.20 -4.74
N GLY A 302 -6.99 -4.90 -5.04
CA GLY A 302 -7.70 -3.88 -4.26
C GLY A 302 -7.42 -3.97 -2.76
N ASN A 303 -8.48 -4.10 -1.96
CA ASN A 303 -8.38 -4.14 -0.49
C ASN A 303 -7.77 -5.43 0.08
N ASP A 304 -7.61 -6.48 -0.71
CA ASP A 304 -7.05 -7.76 -0.28
C ASP A 304 -5.55 -7.88 -0.59
N ALA A 305 -4.98 -6.90 -1.31
CA ALA A 305 -3.58 -6.90 -1.74
C ALA A 305 -2.60 -7.07 -0.57
N ASN A 306 -2.82 -6.37 0.54
CA ASN A 306 -1.93 -6.44 1.69
C ASN A 306 -1.93 -7.83 2.35
N LEU A 307 -3.10 -8.48 2.46
CA LEU A 307 -3.22 -9.84 2.98
C LEU A 307 -2.52 -10.84 2.07
N ILE A 308 -2.78 -10.77 0.76
CA ILE A 308 -2.17 -11.66 -0.23
C ILE A 308 -0.65 -11.49 -0.25
N GLY A 309 -0.16 -10.25 -0.27
CA GLY A 309 1.26 -9.96 -0.32
C GLY A 309 2.02 -10.34 0.96
N ALA A 310 1.40 -10.18 2.13
CA ALA A 310 1.96 -10.64 3.39
C ALA A 310 2.12 -12.17 3.40
N LEU A 311 1.07 -12.91 2.95
CA LEU A 311 1.16 -14.36 2.81
C LEU A 311 2.28 -14.77 1.86
N ARG A 312 2.43 -14.11 0.71
CA ARG A 312 3.52 -14.40 -0.23
C ARG A 312 4.89 -14.18 0.39
N PHE A 313 5.10 -13.09 1.12
CA PHE A 313 6.35 -12.91 1.87
C PHE A 313 6.58 -14.03 2.89
N HIS A 314 5.54 -14.47 3.60
CA HIS A 314 5.66 -15.57 4.55
C HIS A 314 6.09 -16.88 3.87
N LEU A 315 5.48 -17.21 2.73
CA LEU A 315 5.84 -18.41 1.97
C LEU A 315 7.26 -18.36 1.42
N ASP A 316 7.72 -17.18 0.96
CA ASP A 316 9.07 -16.98 0.40
C ASP A 316 10.17 -17.02 1.47
N TYR A 317 9.89 -16.59 2.71
CA TYR A 317 10.88 -16.51 3.81
C TYR A 317 10.80 -17.68 4.78
N SER A 318 9.78 -18.53 4.73
CA SER A 318 9.61 -19.70 5.60
C SER A 318 10.14 -21.00 4.96
N THR A 319 10.64 -20.93 3.74
CA THR A 319 11.34 -22.02 3.03
C THR A 319 12.84 -21.88 3.21
#